data_d6ded283fdb779cd490d8d809ba7c9bc
#
_entry.id   d6ded283fdb779cd490d8d809ba7c9bc
#
_cell.length_a   1.000
_cell.length_b   1.000
_cell.length_c   1.000
_cell.angle_alpha   90.00
_cell.angle_beta   90.00
_cell.angle_gamma   90.00
#
_symmetry.space_group_name_H-M   'P 1'
#
loop_
_entity.id
_entity.type
_entity.pdbx_description
1 polymer ?
#
loop_
_entity_poly.entity_id
_entity_poly.type
_entity_poly.pdbx_seq_one_letter_code
_entity_poly.pdbx_strand_id
1 'polypeptide(L)'
;MDKNEIIKIEGLRKRFGDNEVLKGITTSIRQGEVVAIIGPSGCGKSTFLRSINLLEQPSKGKIYIDGVDITSWDVDINKMRQRVGMVFQQFNLFPNMTIRRNIMLAPVELGKMTREEADEKATELLTRIGLLDKADSYPDSLSGGQKQRVAIARALAMNPEVLLFDEPTSALDPEMVGEVLQLMKDVAAEGMTMVVVTHEMGFAREVANRVLFFSDGYITEDGTPDEVFNHPKSPRLREFLGKVL
;
A
#
# COMPACT_ATOMS: atom_id res chain seq x y z
N MET A 1 14.13 -19.46 0.88
CA MET A 1 12.85 -18.75 1.08
C MET A 1 11.82 -19.72 1.59
N ASP A 2 11.09 -19.33 2.62
CA ASP A 2 9.91 -20.06 3.02
C ASP A 2 8.92 -19.99 1.85
N LYS A 3 8.26 -21.11 1.50
CA LYS A 3 7.40 -21.20 0.28
C LYS A 3 6.24 -20.20 0.23
N ASN A 4 6.07 -19.41 1.29
CA ASN A 4 4.95 -18.47 1.46
C ASN A 4 5.39 -17.00 1.51
N GLU A 5 6.69 -16.68 1.40
CA GLU A 5 7.18 -15.29 1.42
C GLU A 5 7.04 -14.67 0.03
N ILE A 6 6.14 -13.67 -0.11
CA ILE A 6 5.96 -12.93 -1.38
C ILE A 6 6.93 -11.75 -1.47
N ILE A 7 7.27 -11.10 -0.35
CA ILE A 7 8.26 -10.04 -0.26
C ILE A 7 9.29 -10.40 0.78
N LYS A 8 10.58 -10.26 0.45
CA LYS A 8 11.69 -10.37 1.40
C LYS A 8 12.60 -9.17 1.27
N ILE A 9 12.98 -8.59 2.39
CA ILE A 9 13.82 -7.40 2.47
C ILE A 9 15.02 -7.71 3.36
N GLU A 10 16.22 -7.43 2.87
CA GLU A 10 17.48 -7.73 3.56
C GLU A 10 18.35 -6.49 3.70
N GLY A 11 18.55 -6.03 4.93
CA GLY A 11 19.47 -4.96 5.27
C GLY A 11 19.21 -3.63 4.54
N LEU A 12 17.92 -3.31 4.30
CA LEU A 12 17.50 -2.15 3.51
C LEU A 12 17.95 -0.85 4.17
N ARG A 13 18.71 -0.04 3.43
CA ARG A 13 19.15 1.30 3.84
C ARG A 13 18.76 2.33 2.79
N LYS A 14 18.35 3.50 3.23
CA LYS A 14 18.08 4.65 2.36
C LYS A 14 18.65 5.91 2.97
N ARG A 15 19.40 6.65 2.15
CA ARG A 15 19.96 7.96 2.49
C ARG A 15 19.46 9.01 1.49
N PHE A 16 19.22 10.21 1.99
CA PHE A 16 18.99 11.42 1.20
C PHE A 16 20.06 12.44 1.60
N GLY A 17 21.07 12.61 0.75
CA GLY A 17 22.28 13.33 1.14
C GLY A 17 22.94 12.68 2.35
N ASP A 18 23.15 13.45 3.41
CA ASP A 18 23.77 12.97 4.66
C ASP A 18 22.76 12.32 5.63
N ASN A 19 21.47 12.47 5.38
CA ASN A 19 20.43 11.93 6.27
C ASN A 19 20.12 10.46 5.93
N GLU A 20 20.39 9.53 6.86
CA GLU A 20 20.01 8.13 6.73
C GLU A 20 18.64 7.88 7.33
N VAL A 21 17.65 7.69 6.45
CA VAL A 21 16.23 7.53 6.81
C VAL A 21 15.88 6.08 7.13
N LEU A 22 16.44 5.09 6.41
CA LEU A 22 16.30 3.67 6.71
C LEU A 22 17.65 3.09 7.06
N LYS A 23 17.75 2.38 8.18
CA LYS A 23 19.00 2.03 8.83
C LYS A 23 19.27 0.52 8.92
N GLY A 24 18.96 -0.22 7.85
CA GLY A 24 19.24 -1.65 7.79
C GLY A 24 18.05 -2.52 8.17
N ILE A 25 16.89 -2.25 7.56
CA ILE A 25 15.65 -2.99 7.81
C ILE A 25 15.72 -4.36 7.13
N THR A 26 15.41 -5.40 7.91
CA THR A 26 15.25 -6.78 7.44
C THR A 26 13.90 -7.29 7.91
N THR A 27 13.06 -7.70 6.97
CA THR A 27 11.71 -8.26 7.24
C THR A 27 11.23 -9.05 6.03
N SER A 28 10.17 -9.84 6.20
CA SER A 28 9.47 -10.50 5.09
C SER A 28 7.96 -10.34 5.24
N ILE A 29 7.23 -10.51 4.14
CA ILE A 29 5.77 -10.45 4.08
C ILE A 29 5.30 -11.71 3.37
N ARG A 30 4.32 -12.39 3.97
CA ARG A 30 3.75 -13.63 3.44
C ARG A 30 2.58 -13.33 2.51
N GLN A 31 2.33 -14.25 1.60
CA GLN A 31 1.13 -14.18 0.76
C GLN A 31 -0.14 -14.20 1.61
N GLY A 32 -1.08 -13.29 1.32
CA GLY A 32 -2.33 -13.12 2.07
C GLY A 32 -2.17 -12.41 3.41
N GLU A 33 -0.95 -11.97 3.78
CA GLU A 33 -0.70 -11.23 5.02
C GLU A 33 -1.09 -9.76 4.85
N VAL A 34 -1.78 -9.21 5.84
CA VAL A 34 -2.03 -7.77 5.98
C VAL A 34 -1.09 -7.21 7.03
N VAL A 35 -0.11 -6.43 6.60
CA VAL A 35 0.89 -5.79 7.46
C VAL A 35 0.58 -4.31 7.62
N ALA A 36 0.28 -3.86 8.82
CA ALA A 36 0.15 -2.44 9.14
C ALA A 36 1.50 -1.87 9.60
N ILE A 37 1.85 -0.70 9.08
CA ILE A 37 3.05 0.05 9.46
C ILE A 37 2.62 1.31 10.19
N ILE A 38 2.97 1.42 11.46
CA ILE A 38 2.65 2.56 12.32
C ILE A 38 3.93 3.22 12.85
N GLY A 39 3.82 4.44 13.36
CA GLY A 39 4.95 5.17 13.97
C GLY A 39 4.88 6.67 13.71
N PRO A 40 5.77 7.45 14.35
CA PRO A 40 5.79 8.91 14.23
C PRO A 40 5.98 9.39 12.79
N SER A 41 5.55 10.63 12.51
CA SER A 41 5.84 11.26 11.21
C SER A 41 7.35 11.40 11.01
N GLY A 42 7.82 11.22 9.76
CA GLY A 42 9.22 11.35 9.40
C GLY A 42 10.13 10.18 9.80
N CYS A 43 9.65 9.10 10.42
CA CYS A 43 10.47 7.95 10.81
C CYS A 43 10.82 6.97 9.69
N GLY A 44 10.38 7.24 8.44
CA GLY A 44 10.76 6.44 7.27
C GLY A 44 9.69 5.47 6.74
N LYS A 45 8.46 5.45 7.26
CA LYS A 45 7.39 4.53 6.83
C LYS A 45 7.11 4.56 5.33
N SER A 46 6.79 5.74 4.79
CA SER A 46 6.51 5.92 3.35
C SER A 46 7.75 5.66 2.50
N THR A 47 8.95 6.00 2.98
CA THR A 47 10.21 5.68 2.30
C THR A 47 10.40 4.17 2.22
N PHE A 48 10.15 3.44 3.30
CA PHE A 48 10.20 1.98 3.32
C PHE A 48 9.18 1.38 2.34
N LEU A 49 7.91 1.82 2.42
CA LEU A 49 6.86 1.33 1.54
C LEU A 49 7.18 1.55 0.06
N ARG A 50 7.63 2.77 -0.30
CA ARG A 50 8.02 3.13 -1.66
C ARG A 50 9.28 2.43 -2.14
N SER A 51 10.12 1.94 -1.23
CA SER A 51 11.26 1.11 -1.60
C SER A 51 10.85 -0.28 -2.08
N ILE A 52 9.74 -0.84 -1.57
CA ILE A 52 9.26 -2.18 -1.95
C ILE A 52 9.01 -2.32 -3.46
N ASN A 53 8.56 -1.25 -4.12
CA ASN A 53 8.37 -1.23 -5.58
C ASN A 53 9.41 -0.37 -6.32
N LEU A 54 10.51 -0.03 -5.65
CA LEU A 54 11.60 0.82 -6.16
C LEU A 54 11.16 2.20 -6.70
N LEU A 55 10.07 2.78 -6.19
CA LEU A 55 9.80 4.21 -6.36
C LEU A 55 10.83 5.04 -5.60
N GLU A 56 11.33 4.50 -4.47
CA GLU A 56 12.50 4.99 -3.77
C GLU A 56 13.63 3.95 -3.90
N GLN A 57 14.67 4.30 -4.66
CA GLN A 57 15.82 3.42 -4.83
C GLN A 57 16.58 3.25 -3.50
N PRO A 58 16.80 2.02 -3.01
CA PRO A 58 17.64 1.77 -1.85
C PRO A 58 19.05 2.27 -2.04
N SER A 59 19.69 2.76 -0.97
CA SER A 59 21.13 3.05 -0.97
C SER A 59 21.97 1.79 -0.74
N LYS A 60 21.42 0.82 0.01
CA LYS A 60 22.01 -0.51 0.27
C LYS A 60 20.89 -1.51 0.63
N GLY A 61 21.23 -2.79 0.59
CA GLY A 61 20.32 -3.89 0.89
C GLY A 61 19.64 -4.44 -0.36
N LYS A 62 18.81 -5.45 -0.18
CA LYS A 62 18.14 -6.15 -1.26
C LYS A 62 16.65 -6.29 -0.98
N ILE A 63 15.87 -6.31 -2.04
CA ILE A 63 14.43 -6.53 -2.01
C ILE A 63 14.10 -7.63 -3.01
N TYR A 64 13.41 -8.65 -2.54
CA TYR A 64 12.95 -9.76 -3.36
C TYR A 64 11.43 -9.76 -3.42
N ILE A 65 10.88 -9.93 -4.62
CA ILE A 65 9.45 -10.18 -4.84
C ILE A 65 9.33 -11.54 -5.52
N ASP A 66 8.64 -12.46 -4.86
CA ASP A 66 8.50 -13.85 -5.33
C ASP A 66 9.85 -14.48 -5.71
N GLY A 67 10.85 -14.29 -4.87
CA GLY A 67 12.21 -14.82 -5.09
C GLY A 67 13.09 -14.04 -6.05
N VAL A 68 12.58 -13.06 -6.77
CA VAL A 68 13.33 -12.24 -7.73
C VAL A 68 13.93 -11.02 -7.02
N ASP A 69 15.26 -10.86 -7.05
CA ASP A 69 15.95 -9.66 -6.53
C ASP A 69 15.65 -8.46 -7.44
N ILE A 70 14.67 -7.63 -7.06
CA ILE A 70 14.27 -6.47 -7.86
C ILE A 70 15.27 -5.31 -7.82
N THR A 71 16.25 -5.37 -6.91
CA THR A 71 17.34 -4.38 -6.83
C THR A 71 18.48 -4.67 -7.81
N SER A 72 18.45 -5.83 -8.49
CA SER A 72 19.40 -6.18 -9.52
C SER A 72 19.18 -5.38 -10.81
N TRP A 73 20.26 -5.01 -11.48
CA TRP A 73 20.24 -4.17 -12.69
C TRP A 73 19.63 -4.86 -13.92
N ASP A 74 19.59 -6.18 -13.94
CA ASP A 74 19.10 -7.02 -15.05
C ASP A 74 17.59 -7.30 -14.96
N VAL A 75 16.92 -6.87 -13.88
CA VAL A 75 15.49 -7.06 -13.69
C VAL A 75 14.68 -5.94 -14.33
N ASP A 76 13.70 -6.30 -15.14
CA ASP A 76 12.70 -5.36 -15.67
C ASP A 76 11.73 -4.93 -14.55
N ILE A 77 12.04 -3.80 -13.91
CA ILE A 77 11.24 -3.27 -12.81
C ILE A 77 9.80 -2.93 -13.23
N ASN A 78 9.56 -2.60 -14.50
CA ASN A 78 8.20 -2.31 -14.96
C ASN A 78 7.33 -3.57 -14.96
N LYS A 79 7.89 -4.73 -15.28
CA LYS A 79 7.18 -6.02 -15.14
C LYS A 79 6.89 -6.33 -13.67
N MET A 80 7.83 -6.06 -12.76
CA MET A 80 7.63 -6.29 -11.32
C MET A 80 6.57 -5.36 -10.75
N ARG A 81 6.55 -4.08 -11.15
CA ARG A 81 5.52 -3.11 -10.73
C ARG A 81 4.10 -3.47 -11.18
N GLN A 82 3.94 -4.29 -12.22
CA GLN A 82 2.62 -4.80 -12.62
C GLN A 82 2.03 -5.80 -11.61
N ARG A 83 2.88 -6.41 -10.79
CA ARG A 83 2.48 -7.38 -9.73
C ARG A 83 2.25 -6.70 -8.38
N VAL A 84 2.74 -5.47 -8.20
CA VAL A 84 2.68 -4.72 -6.93
C VAL A 84 1.96 -3.40 -7.17
N GLY A 85 0.68 -3.37 -6.84
CA GLY A 85 -0.14 -2.17 -6.92
C GLY A 85 0.22 -1.18 -5.81
N MET A 86 0.07 0.12 -6.07
CA MET A 86 0.29 1.16 -5.07
C MET A 86 -0.83 2.19 -5.06
N VAL A 87 -1.32 2.47 -3.88
CA VAL A 87 -2.32 3.51 -3.59
C VAL A 87 -1.64 4.58 -2.73
N PHE A 88 -1.68 5.81 -3.18
CA PHE A 88 -1.00 6.95 -2.56
C PHE A 88 -1.97 7.75 -1.68
N GLN A 89 -1.39 8.57 -0.80
CA GLN A 89 -2.10 9.58 -0.02
C GLN A 89 -2.84 10.58 -0.94
N GLN A 90 -2.17 11.05 -2.01
CA GLN A 90 -2.80 11.78 -3.09
C GLN A 90 -3.32 10.79 -4.11
N PHE A 91 -4.54 10.92 -4.53
CA PHE A 91 -5.27 9.95 -5.38
C PHE A 91 -4.58 9.65 -6.71
N ASN A 92 -3.82 10.62 -7.25
CA ASN A 92 -3.04 10.52 -8.50
C ASN A 92 -3.87 10.03 -9.69
N LEU A 93 -5.15 10.41 -9.76
CA LEU A 93 -5.99 10.14 -10.92
C LEU A 93 -5.59 11.06 -12.08
N PHE A 94 -5.70 10.56 -13.30
CA PHE A 94 -5.47 11.34 -14.50
C PHE A 94 -6.65 12.33 -14.70
N PRO A 95 -6.45 13.64 -14.54
CA PRO A 95 -7.56 14.60 -14.51
C PRO A 95 -8.25 14.78 -15.87
N ASN A 96 -7.55 14.49 -16.96
CA ASN A 96 -8.03 14.58 -18.33
C ASN A 96 -8.65 13.28 -18.87
N MET A 97 -8.88 12.30 -18.00
CA MET A 97 -9.53 11.03 -18.34
C MET A 97 -10.75 10.81 -17.45
N THR A 98 -11.78 10.16 -18.01
CA THR A 98 -12.94 9.73 -17.23
C THR A 98 -12.52 8.73 -16.16
N ILE A 99 -13.38 8.51 -15.17
CA ILE A 99 -13.15 7.53 -14.11
C ILE A 99 -12.97 6.14 -14.67
N ARG A 100 -13.81 5.73 -15.60
CA ARG A 100 -13.70 4.46 -16.34
C ARG A 100 -12.34 4.34 -17.03
N ARG A 101 -11.91 5.36 -17.77
CA ARG A 101 -10.61 5.35 -18.47
C ARG A 101 -9.43 5.31 -17.51
N ASN A 102 -9.52 5.93 -16.33
CA ASN A 102 -8.50 5.83 -15.29
C ASN A 102 -8.26 4.38 -14.85
N ILE A 103 -9.33 3.57 -14.76
CA ILE A 103 -9.25 2.16 -14.36
C ILE A 103 -8.73 1.28 -15.51
N MET A 104 -9.21 1.54 -16.73
CA MET A 104 -8.89 0.72 -17.91
C MET A 104 -7.47 0.93 -18.47
N LEU A 105 -6.88 2.10 -18.22
CA LEU A 105 -5.66 2.55 -18.93
C LEU A 105 -4.52 1.54 -18.81
N ALA A 106 -4.11 1.20 -17.61
CA ALA A 106 -2.94 0.34 -17.40
C ALA A 106 -3.14 -1.09 -17.92
N PRO A 107 -4.27 -1.79 -17.67
CA PRO A 107 -4.51 -3.12 -18.22
C PRO A 107 -4.45 -3.15 -19.75
N VAL A 108 -4.98 -2.13 -20.44
CA VAL A 108 -4.99 -2.06 -21.91
C VAL A 108 -3.62 -1.70 -22.45
N GLU A 109 -2.99 -0.63 -21.97
CA GLU A 109 -1.69 -0.15 -22.49
C GLU A 109 -0.56 -1.16 -22.26
N LEU A 110 -0.65 -1.97 -21.22
CA LEU A 110 0.32 -3.02 -20.92
C LEU A 110 -0.03 -4.36 -21.57
N GLY A 111 -1.09 -4.42 -22.39
CA GLY A 111 -1.50 -5.62 -23.13
C GLY A 111 -1.96 -6.78 -22.24
N LYS A 112 -2.41 -6.50 -21.02
CA LYS A 112 -2.94 -7.52 -20.10
C LYS A 112 -4.40 -7.88 -20.40
N MET A 113 -5.15 -6.92 -20.94
CA MET A 113 -6.56 -7.04 -21.27
C MET A 113 -6.83 -6.37 -22.61
N THR A 114 -7.78 -6.91 -23.38
CA THR A 114 -8.39 -6.18 -24.48
C THR A 114 -9.17 -4.98 -23.93
N ARG A 115 -9.61 -4.08 -24.79
CA ARG A 115 -10.38 -2.92 -24.38
C ARG A 115 -11.75 -3.34 -23.82
N GLU A 116 -12.34 -4.36 -24.41
CA GLU A 116 -13.62 -4.94 -23.99
C GLU A 116 -13.52 -5.57 -22.59
N GLU A 117 -12.51 -6.42 -22.37
CA GLU A 117 -12.25 -7.04 -21.05
C GLU A 117 -11.96 -5.99 -19.97
N ALA A 118 -11.20 -4.94 -20.31
CA ALA A 118 -10.91 -3.86 -19.38
C ALA A 118 -12.16 -3.01 -19.06
N ASP A 119 -13.09 -2.84 -20.00
CA ASP A 119 -14.37 -2.15 -19.76
C ASP A 119 -15.29 -2.97 -18.86
N GLU A 120 -15.39 -4.28 -19.06
CA GLU A 120 -16.11 -5.19 -18.18
C GLU A 120 -15.52 -5.15 -16.75
N LYS A 121 -14.18 -5.25 -16.62
CA LYS A 121 -13.49 -5.16 -15.35
C LYS A 121 -13.68 -3.80 -14.66
N ALA A 122 -13.65 -2.72 -15.43
CA ALA A 122 -13.92 -1.38 -14.89
C ALA A 122 -15.37 -1.26 -14.38
N THR A 123 -16.33 -1.85 -15.10
CA THR A 123 -17.74 -1.88 -14.69
C THR A 123 -17.92 -2.67 -13.39
N GLU A 124 -17.30 -3.84 -13.27
CA GLU A 124 -17.28 -4.66 -12.03
C GLU A 124 -16.74 -3.83 -10.86
N LEU A 125 -15.56 -3.24 -11.01
CA LEU A 125 -14.90 -2.49 -9.96
C LEU A 125 -15.66 -1.22 -9.58
N LEU A 126 -16.21 -0.49 -10.56
CA LEU A 126 -17.04 0.70 -10.31
C LEU A 126 -18.33 0.35 -9.56
N THR A 127 -18.94 -0.80 -9.88
CA THR A 127 -20.12 -1.31 -9.16
C THR A 127 -19.73 -1.63 -7.71
N ARG A 128 -18.61 -2.34 -7.51
CA ARG A 128 -18.09 -2.69 -6.19
C ARG A 128 -17.84 -1.48 -5.29
N ILE A 129 -17.30 -0.40 -5.84
CA ILE A 129 -17.03 0.83 -5.07
C ILE A 129 -18.23 1.81 -5.05
N GLY A 130 -19.39 1.43 -5.61
CA GLY A 130 -20.60 2.24 -5.62
C GLY A 130 -20.50 3.52 -6.47
N LEU A 131 -19.76 3.50 -7.56
CA LEU A 131 -19.49 4.67 -8.43
C LEU A 131 -19.77 4.39 -9.92
N LEU A 132 -20.60 3.40 -10.24
CA LEU A 132 -20.91 3.08 -11.64
C LEU A 132 -21.60 4.26 -12.36
N ASP A 133 -22.44 5.01 -11.66
CA ASP A 133 -23.12 6.22 -12.16
C ASP A 133 -22.14 7.37 -12.49
N LYS A 134 -20.91 7.31 -11.98
CA LYS A 134 -19.83 8.27 -12.20
C LYS A 134 -18.78 7.81 -13.23
N ALA A 135 -19.03 6.68 -13.89
CA ALA A 135 -18.04 6.07 -14.81
C ALA A 135 -17.51 7.06 -15.87
N ASP A 136 -18.38 7.88 -16.45
CA ASP A 136 -18.05 8.84 -17.50
C ASP A 136 -17.74 10.25 -16.96
N SER A 137 -17.76 10.43 -15.63
CA SER A 137 -17.36 11.66 -14.96
C SER A 137 -15.84 11.80 -14.94
N TYR A 138 -15.34 13.03 -14.72
CA TYR A 138 -13.93 13.32 -14.52
C TYR A 138 -13.60 13.44 -13.03
N PRO A 139 -12.31 13.21 -12.63
CA PRO A 139 -11.91 13.23 -11.24
C PRO A 139 -12.32 14.48 -10.45
N ASP A 140 -12.31 15.65 -11.09
CA ASP A 140 -12.62 16.92 -10.42
C ASP A 140 -14.05 17.01 -9.90
N SER A 141 -14.98 16.21 -10.43
CA SER A 141 -16.37 16.15 -9.97
C SER A 141 -16.60 15.22 -8.78
N LEU A 142 -15.55 14.51 -8.30
CA LEU A 142 -15.62 13.53 -7.22
C LEU A 142 -15.15 14.13 -5.90
N SER A 143 -15.74 13.66 -4.78
CA SER A 143 -15.21 13.91 -3.44
C SER A 143 -13.86 13.20 -3.21
N GLY A 144 -13.14 13.59 -2.17
CA GLY A 144 -11.86 12.95 -1.80
C GLY A 144 -11.99 11.44 -1.59
N GLY A 145 -12.98 11.00 -0.83
CA GLY A 145 -13.24 9.58 -0.59
C GLY A 145 -13.60 8.80 -1.86
N GLN A 146 -14.38 9.42 -2.76
CA GLN A 146 -14.69 8.84 -4.07
C GLN A 146 -13.43 8.70 -4.93
N LYS A 147 -12.57 9.74 -5.00
CA LYS A 147 -11.27 9.68 -5.70
C LYS A 147 -10.40 8.56 -5.17
N GLN A 148 -10.35 8.39 -3.85
CA GLN A 148 -9.54 7.35 -3.23
C GLN A 148 -10.07 5.95 -3.54
N ARG A 149 -11.38 5.73 -3.50
CA ARG A 149 -11.98 4.46 -3.91
C ARG A 149 -11.68 4.13 -5.38
N VAL A 150 -11.71 5.12 -6.26
CA VAL A 150 -11.29 4.94 -7.67
C VAL A 150 -9.80 4.61 -7.78
N ALA A 151 -8.93 5.23 -6.98
CA ALA A 151 -7.50 4.92 -6.97
C ALA A 151 -7.24 3.46 -6.52
N ILE A 152 -8.00 2.96 -5.54
CA ILE A 152 -7.96 1.55 -5.13
C ILE A 152 -8.47 0.65 -6.26
N ALA A 153 -9.61 0.96 -6.87
CA ALA A 153 -10.15 0.19 -8.01
C ALA A 153 -9.18 0.14 -9.18
N ARG A 154 -8.52 1.25 -9.51
CA ARG A 154 -7.47 1.31 -10.54
C ARG A 154 -6.29 0.37 -10.22
N ALA A 155 -5.86 0.31 -8.96
CA ALA A 155 -4.80 -0.61 -8.55
C ALA A 155 -5.25 -2.07 -8.66
N LEU A 156 -6.48 -2.38 -8.25
CA LEU A 156 -7.08 -3.73 -8.36
C LEU A 156 -7.28 -4.19 -9.81
N ALA A 157 -7.51 -3.27 -10.76
CA ALA A 157 -7.72 -3.62 -12.17
C ALA A 157 -6.53 -4.36 -12.80
N MET A 158 -5.33 -4.19 -12.24
CA MET A 158 -4.12 -4.88 -12.68
C MET A 158 -4.00 -6.32 -12.17
N ASN A 159 -4.93 -6.80 -11.32
CA ASN A 159 -4.85 -8.06 -10.59
C ASN A 159 -3.49 -8.25 -9.89
N PRO A 160 -3.11 -7.31 -9.01
CA PRO A 160 -1.82 -7.36 -8.33
C PRO A 160 -1.77 -8.51 -7.31
N GLU A 161 -0.56 -8.99 -7.02
CA GLU A 161 -0.31 -9.97 -5.95
C GLU A 161 -0.16 -9.29 -4.58
N VAL A 162 0.25 -8.02 -4.58
CA VAL A 162 0.43 -7.20 -3.39
C VAL A 162 -0.13 -5.80 -3.63
N LEU A 163 -0.80 -5.25 -2.64
CA LEU A 163 -1.21 -3.84 -2.60
C LEU A 163 -0.46 -3.08 -1.50
N LEU A 164 0.20 -2.01 -1.90
CA LEU A 164 0.86 -1.07 -1.00
C LEU A 164 -0.02 0.17 -0.81
N PHE A 165 -0.27 0.56 0.44
CA PHE A 165 -1.06 1.75 0.77
C PHE A 165 -0.21 2.74 1.56
N ASP A 166 0.01 3.93 1.01
CA ASP A 166 0.76 5.01 1.64
C ASP A 166 -0.18 6.06 2.20
N GLU A 167 -0.57 5.92 3.47
CA GLU A 167 -1.49 6.79 4.20
C GLU A 167 -2.80 7.08 3.42
N PRO A 168 -3.59 6.07 3.05
CA PRO A 168 -4.69 6.20 2.08
C PRO A 168 -5.85 7.08 2.55
N THR A 169 -5.92 7.42 3.84
CA THR A 169 -6.99 8.22 4.44
C THR A 169 -6.57 9.62 4.88
N SER A 170 -5.26 9.92 4.92
CA SER A 170 -4.74 11.15 5.53
C SER A 170 -5.08 12.45 4.78
N ALA A 171 -5.50 12.35 3.51
CA ALA A 171 -5.96 13.48 2.69
C ALA A 171 -7.49 13.59 2.63
N LEU A 172 -8.23 12.83 3.47
CA LEU A 172 -9.69 12.77 3.45
C LEU A 172 -10.31 13.51 4.64
N ASP A 173 -11.51 14.04 4.41
CA ASP A 173 -12.35 14.50 5.50
C ASP A 173 -12.79 13.30 6.36
N PRO A 174 -12.93 13.45 7.70
CA PRO A 174 -13.28 12.35 8.60
C PRO A 174 -14.52 11.56 8.20
N GLU A 175 -15.53 12.22 7.64
CA GLU A 175 -16.78 11.60 7.18
C GLU A 175 -16.56 10.61 6.02
N MET A 176 -15.46 10.77 5.26
CA MET A 176 -15.15 9.95 4.08
C MET A 176 -14.22 8.77 4.39
N VAL A 177 -13.56 8.77 5.55
CA VAL A 177 -12.58 7.76 5.95
C VAL A 177 -13.22 6.38 6.04
N GLY A 178 -14.42 6.29 6.63
CA GLY A 178 -15.10 5.01 6.88
C GLY A 178 -15.34 4.17 5.63
N GLU A 179 -15.75 4.80 4.52
CA GLU A 179 -16.02 4.10 3.25
C GLU A 179 -14.74 3.52 2.62
N VAL A 180 -13.63 4.25 2.72
CA VAL A 180 -12.33 3.81 2.20
C VAL A 180 -11.78 2.65 3.06
N LEU A 181 -11.87 2.77 4.38
CA LEU A 181 -11.45 1.70 5.28
C LEU A 181 -12.29 0.44 5.10
N GLN A 182 -13.61 0.57 4.87
CA GLN A 182 -14.48 -0.58 4.59
C GLN A 182 -14.06 -1.29 3.31
N LEU A 183 -13.81 -0.55 2.22
CA LEU A 183 -13.29 -1.15 0.98
C LEU A 183 -11.96 -1.89 1.20
N MET A 184 -11.05 -1.32 2.00
CA MET A 184 -9.78 -1.97 2.32
C MET A 184 -9.98 -3.25 3.16
N LYS A 185 -10.96 -3.27 4.09
CA LYS A 185 -11.36 -4.48 4.84
C LYS A 185 -11.88 -5.57 3.91
N ASP A 186 -12.73 -5.21 2.97
CA ASP A 186 -13.30 -6.15 2.00
C ASP A 186 -12.21 -6.78 1.13
N VAL A 187 -11.25 -5.97 0.66
CA VAL A 187 -10.08 -6.45 -0.11
C VAL A 187 -9.18 -7.36 0.73
N ALA A 188 -8.97 -7.05 2.01
CA ALA A 188 -8.22 -7.90 2.93
C ALA A 188 -8.92 -9.25 3.18
N ALA A 189 -10.24 -9.25 3.35
CA ALA A 189 -11.05 -10.45 3.57
C ALA A 189 -11.03 -11.42 2.36
N GLU A 190 -10.77 -10.92 1.16
CA GLU A 190 -10.56 -11.71 -0.06
C GLU A 190 -9.18 -12.38 -0.13
N GLY A 191 -8.33 -12.17 0.87
CA GLY A 191 -6.98 -12.77 0.93
C GLY A 191 -5.90 -11.97 0.18
N MET A 192 -6.16 -10.70 -0.14
CA MET A 192 -5.14 -9.83 -0.75
C MET A 192 -3.97 -9.60 0.20
N THR A 193 -2.75 -9.74 -0.30
CA THR A 193 -1.55 -9.33 0.45
C THR A 193 -1.47 -7.82 0.50
N MET A 194 -1.40 -7.23 1.68
CA MET A 194 -1.43 -5.79 1.84
C MET A 194 -0.32 -5.29 2.76
N VAL A 195 0.31 -4.17 2.40
CA VAL A 195 1.21 -3.41 3.28
C VAL A 195 0.67 -2.00 3.39
N VAL A 196 0.28 -1.60 4.59
CA VAL A 196 -0.49 -0.37 4.81
C VAL A 196 0.23 0.54 5.79
N VAL A 197 0.77 1.65 5.33
CA VAL A 197 1.16 2.76 6.20
C VAL A 197 -0.11 3.52 6.61
N THR A 198 -0.40 3.56 7.90
CA THR A 198 -1.65 4.16 8.38
C THR A 198 -1.51 4.85 9.73
N HIS A 199 -2.36 5.84 9.96
CA HIS A 199 -2.64 6.46 11.25
C HIS A 199 -3.97 5.98 11.85
N GLU A 200 -4.70 5.13 11.14
CA GLU A 200 -5.97 4.55 11.57
C GLU A 200 -5.71 3.33 12.48
N MET A 201 -5.56 3.58 13.79
CA MET A 201 -5.22 2.51 14.74
C MET A 201 -6.33 1.46 14.85
N GLY A 202 -7.60 1.87 14.67
CA GLY A 202 -8.76 0.97 14.62
C GLY A 202 -8.64 -0.04 13.48
N PHE A 203 -8.29 0.43 12.27
CA PHE A 203 -8.06 -0.43 11.12
C PHE A 203 -6.89 -1.40 11.37
N ALA A 204 -5.76 -0.90 11.88
CA ALA A 204 -4.60 -1.74 12.16
C ALA A 204 -4.91 -2.83 13.21
N ARG A 205 -5.74 -2.53 14.21
CA ARG A 205 -6.17 -3.51 15.24
C ARG A 205 -7.09 -4.60 14.68
N GLU A 206 -8.01 -4.21 13.80
CA GLU A 206 -9.11 -5.08 13.35
C GLU A 206 -8.71 -5.95 12.14
N VAL A 207 -7.88 -5.41 11.24
CA VAL A 207 -7.65 -6.00 9.91
C VAL A 207 -6.25 -6.57 9.75
N ALA A 208 -5.24 -5.97 10.40
CA ALA A 208 -3.87 -6.42 10.22
C ALA A 208 -3.64 -7.78 10.91
N ASN A 209 -2.86 -8.64 10.26
CA ASN A 209 -2.32 -9.87 10.87
C ASN A 209 -1.05 -9.56 11.66
N ARG A 210 -0.34 -8.51 11.26
CA ARG A 210 0.96 -8.11 11.81
C ARG A 210 1.12 -6.60 11.78
N VAL A 211 1.74 -6.05 12.80
CA VAL A 211 1.99 -4.61 12.94
C VAL A 211 3.48 -4.37 13.12
N LEU A 212 4.03 -3.51 12.27
CA LEU A 212 5.42 -3.04 12.34
C LEU A 212 5.43 -1.62 12.92
N PHE A 213 6.07 -1.43 14.06
CA PHE A 213 6.27 -0.10 14.61
C PHE A 213 7.63 0.45 14.19
N PHE A 214 7.59 1.54 13.44
CA PHE A 214 8.77 2.27 12.97
C PHE A 214 9.16 3.39 13.93
N SER A 215 10.42 3.45 14.28
CA SER A 215 11.03 4.59 14.99
C SER A 215 12.48 4.77 14.55
N ASP A 216 12.88 6.01 14.31
CA ASP A 216 14.27 6.43 14.03
C ASP A 216 14.96 5.65 12.90
N GLY A 217 14.18 5.22 11.90
CA GLY A 217 14.67 4.46 10.74
C GLY A 217 14.80 2.96 10.95
N TYR A 218 14.25 2.42 12.04
CA TYR A 218 14.23 0.99 12.37
C TYR A 218 12.81 0.47 12.56
N ILE A 219 12.61 -0.83 12.38
CA ILE A 219 11.47 -1.55 12.95
C ILE A 219 11.86 -1.86 14.41
N THR A 220 11.24 -1.17 15.36
CA THR A 220 11.58 -1.30 16.79
C THR A 220 10.65 -2.24 17.52
N GLU A 221 9.48 -2.53 16.94
CA GLU A 221 8.59 -3.60 17.39
C GLU A 221 7.88 -4.23 16.19
N ASP A 222 7.66 -5.53 16.25
CA ASP A 222 7.09 -6.37 15.21
C ASP A 222 6.29 -7.48 15.90
N GLY A 223 5.00 -7.55 15.68
CA GLY A 223 4.14 -8.51 16.35
C GLY A 223 2.70 -8.48 15.85
N THR A 224 1.87 -9.30 16.46
CA THR A 224 0.42 -9.27 16.24
C THR A 224 -0.19 -7.96 16.75
N PRO A 225 -1.37 -7.56 16.26
CA PRO A 225 -2.06 -6.38 16.82
C PRO A 225 -2.21 -6.42 18.34
N ASP A 226 -2.52 -7.59 18.91
CA ASP A 226 -2.64 -7.73 20.37
C ASP A 226 -1.32 -7.42 21.09
N GLU A 227 -0.20 -7.98 20.62
CA GLU A 227 1.12 -7.74 21.20
C GLU A 227 1.51 -6.27 21.13
N VAL A 228 1.30 -5.63 19.96
CA VAL A 228 1.74 -4.25 19.70
C VAL A 228 0.86 -3.22 20.43
N PHE A 229 -0.45 -3.42 20.45
CA PHE A 229 -1.38 -2.43 21.01
C PHE A 229 -1.70 -2.64 22.48
N ASN A 230 -1.75 -3.89 22.96
CA ASN A 230 -2.16 -4.21 24.32
C ASN A 230 -0.96 -4.57 25.22
N HIS A 231 0.11 -5.11 24.63
CA HIS A 231 1.31 -5.57 25.35
C HIS A 231 2.62 -4.98 24.79
N PRO A 232 2.70 -3.64 24.54
CA PRO A 232 3.87 -3.03 23.92
C PRO A 232 5.13 -3.22 24.78
N LYS A 233 6.20 -3.74 24.19
CA LYS A 233 7.50 -4.00 24.85
C LYS A 233 8.38 -2.75 24.82
N SER A 234 8.41 -2.05 23.67
CA SER A 234 9.23 -0.85 23.49
C SER A 234 8.69 0.34 24.30
N PRO A 235 9.52 1.02 25.12
CA PRO A 235 9.12 2.28 25.75
C PRO A 235 8.68 3.35 24.76
N ARG A 236 9.32 3.38 23.58
CA ARG A 236 8.99 4.33 22.52
C ARG A 236 7.61 4.07 21.92
N LEU A 237 7.23 2.79 21.77
CA LEU A 237 5.88 2.42 21.32
C LEU A 237 4.83 2.82 22.36
N ARG A 238 5.07 2.58 23.66
CA ARG A 238 4.16 3.00 24.73
C ARG A 238 3.92 4.52 24.72
N GLU A 239 5.00 5.30 24.57
CA GLU A 239 4.89 6.75 24.45
C GLU A 239 4.08 7.17 23.23
N PHE A 240 4.29 6.51 22.09
CA PHE A 240 3.56 6.78 20.86
C PHE A 240 2.08 6.46 21.02
N LEU A 241 1.74 5.27 21.50
CA LEU A 241 0.34 4.84 21.70
C LEU A 241 -0.40 5.75 22.69
N GLY A 242 0.25 6.19 23.76
CA GLY A 242 -0.34 7.12 24.72
C GLY A 242 -0.64 8.53 24.18
N LYS A 243 -0.19 8.85 22.97
CA LYS A 243 -0.49 10.11 22.26
C LYS A 243 -1.56 9.97 21.18
N VAL A 244 -1.79 8.75 20.66
CA VAL A 244 -2.66 8.53 19.51
C VAL A 244 -3.91 7.70 19.85
N LEU A 245 -3.97 7.06 20.99
CA LEU A 245 -5.12 6.38 21.58
C LEU A 245 -5.67 7.17 22.76
#